data_d2980688758b18100d31392f699a7c09
#
_entry.id   d2980688758b18100d31392f699a7c09
#
_cell.length_a   1.000
_cell.length_b   1.000
_cell.length_c   1.000
_cell.angle_alpha   90.00
_cell.angle_beta   90.00
_cell.angle_gamma   90.00
#
_symmetry.space_group_name_H-M   'P 1'
#
loop_
_entity.id
_entity.type
_entity.pdbx_description
1 polymer ?
#
loop_
_entity_poly.entity_id
_entity_poly.type
_entity_poly.pdbx_seq_one_letter_code
_entity_poly.pdbx_strand_id
1 'polypeptide(L)'
;MVVLAVIAGVYAYAFYKTPQQRNFAKTLTQAQAGDVSAAVKIGDFYAQGLGVEPSGAQAAEWYKKAAAQGDASADWKLSQLYIQGTLVKQDYEEALPYLQLAAQAGNVSAQTELARFYNEGLGGLSANKGDAILWNLKASAMGSQPAQQALRSLREADPDFYDVVNRFSATLLLAAQGDSQAQLSAGEGYHMGYPVTKNDEEALKYLTLAWQEGQLPAAALELAEMYQKGEGTSPDENKALELLGAAAQAKFPAAQYALGERAYKANPPNYQDAFAWFSNAAEGGLAQAQYMTGFMLMQGQGTERSVSLAIEFFKKAANQNDTAAQYVLGQIYWKGLGVAKDKKEGRLWLEKASAGGNLSARELLNQ
;
A
#
# COMPACT_ATOMS: atom_id res chain seq x y z
N MET A 1 -51.01 48.80 -28.89
CA MET A 1 -50.15 49.45 -27.90
C MET A 1 -49.47 48.43 -26.92
N VAL A 2 -50.19 47.44 -26.43
CA VAL A 2 -49.61 46.46 -25.46
C VAL A 2 -48.49 45.62 -26.07
N VAL A 3 -48.59 45.17 -27.32
CA VAL A 3 -47.53 44.36 -27.99
C VAL A 3 -46.25 45.16 -28.23
N LEU A 4 -46.31 46.44 -28.55
CA LEU A 4 -45.17 47.31 -28.71
C LEU A 4 -44.46 47.59 -27.36
N ALA A 5 -45.21 47.66 -26.23
CA ALA A 5 -44.65 47.84 -24.91
C ALA A 5 -43.92 46.58 -24.40
N VAL A 6 -44.43 45.38 -24.73
CA VAL A 6 -43.78 44.12 -24.41
C VAL A 6 -42.50 43.93 -25.23
N ILE A 7 -42.54 44.25 -26.54
CA ILE A 7 -41.36 44.19 -27.41
C ILE A 7 -40.30 45.23 -26.97
N ALA A 8 -40.71 46.47 -26.66
CA ALA A 8 -39.80 47.48 -26.12
C ALA A 8 -39.24 47.12 -24.75
N GLY A 9 -40.02 46.48 -23.87
CA GLY A 9 -39.58 45.94 -22.58
C GLY A 9 -38.57 44.80 -22.74
N VAL A 10 -38.79 43.87 -23.67
CA VAL A 10 -37.85 42.77 -23.97
C VAL A 10 -36.58 43.31 -24.61
N TYR A 11 -36.68 44.26 -25.51
CA TYR A 11 -35.48 44.93 -26.09
C TYR A 11 -34.74 45.78 -25.06
N ALA A 12 -35.40 46.52 -24.20
CA ALA A 12 -34.82 47.27 -23.11
C ALA A 12 -34.09 46.32 -22.13
N TYR A 13 -34.73 45.23 -21.74
CA TYR A 13 -34.11 44.21 -20.86
C TYR A 13 -32.88 43.55 -21.49
N ALA A 14 -32.87 43.28 -22.78
CA ALA A 14 -31.71 42.77 -23.52
C ALA A 14 -30.57 43.80 -23.68
N PHE A 15 -30.92 45.10 -23.80
CA PHE A 15 -29.92 46.18 -23.94
C PHE A 15 -29.29 46.62 -22.63
N TYR A 16 -29.92 46.35 -21.47
CA TYR A 16 -29.39 46.77 -20.15
C TYR A 16 -28.55 45.70 -19.44
N LYS A 17 -28.36 44.52 -20.03
CA LYS A 17 -27.41 43.54 -19.44
C LYS A 17 -26.01 44.09 -19.51
N THR A 18 -25.30 44.05 -18.36
CA THR A 18 -23.87 44.38 -18.31
C THR A 18 -23.08 43.42 -19.19
N PRO A 19 -21.85 43.78 -19.63
CA PRO A 19 -21.00 42.85 -20.34
C PRO A 19 -20.79 41.53 -19.61
N GLN A 20 -20.71 41.55 -18.26
CA GLN A 20 -20.58 40.38 -17.42
C GLN A 20 -21.84 39.49 -17.46
N GLN A 21 -23.05 40.08 -17.37
CA GLN A 21 -24.32 39.34 -17.48
C GLN A 21 -24.51 38.70 -18.84
N ARG A 22 -24.06 39.38 -19.92
CA ARG A 22 -24.08 38.82 -21.28
C ARG A 22 -23.15 37.63 -21.42
N ASN A 23 -21.92 37.76 -20.84
CA ASN A 23 -20.93 36.68 -20.83
C ASN A 23 -21.43 35.47 -20.03
N PHE A 24 -21.99 35.69 -18.85
CA PHE A 24 -22.61 34.64 -18.05
C PHE A 24 -23.68 33.90 -18.85
N ALA A 25 -24.66 34.61 -19.46
CA ALA A 25 -25.72 33.98 -20.19
C ALA A 25 -25.23 33.16 -21.40
N LYS A 26 -24.23 33.65 -22.14
CA LYS A 26 -23.61 32.91 -23.25
C LYS A 26 -22.91 31.64 -22.74
N THR A 27 -22.10 31.74 -21.70
CA THR A 27 -21.38 30.63 -21.12
C THR A 27 -22.33 29.59 -20.52
N LEU A 28 -23.43 30.04 -19.92
CA LEU A 28 -24.46 29.13 -19.37
C LEU A 28 -25.09 28.26 -20.46
N THR A 29 -25.39 28.85 -21.63
CA THR A 29 -25.90 28.09 -22.78
C THR A 29 -24.90 27.02 -23.24
N GLN A 30 -23.60 27.34 -23.28
CA GLN A 30 -22.55 26.39 -23.62
C GLN A 30 -22.44 25.26 -22.58
N ALA A 31 -22.44 25.61 -21.28
CA ALA A 31 -22.40 24.64 -20.20
C ALA A 31 -23.61 23.70 -20.20
N GLN A 32 -24.82 24.24 -20.48
CA GLN A 32 -26.04 23.44 -20.62
C GLN A 32 -26.01 22.51 -21.86
N ALA A 33 -25.25 22.87 -22.88
CA ALA A 33 -24.99 22.01 -24.03
C ALA A 33 -23.93 20.95 -23.81
N GLY A 34 -23.35 20.85 -22.58
CA GLY A 34 -22.38 19.84 -22.18
C GLY A 34 -20.92 20.28 -22.30
N ASP A 35 -20.61 21.56 -22.55
CA ASP A 35 -19.23 22.06 -22.56
C ASP A 35 -18.69 22.11 -21.13
N VAL A 36 -17.73 21.20 -20.83
CA VAL A 36 -17.10 21.04 -19.50
C VAL A 36 -16.38 22.30 -19.06
N SER A 37 -15.61 22.92 -19.97
CA SER A 37 -14.89 24.18 -19.68
C SER A 37 -15.83 25.33 -19.38
N ALA A 38 -16.96 25.38 -20.08
CA ALA A 38 -18.01 26.36 -19.79
C ALA A 38 -18.67 26.07 -18.42
N ALA A 39 -18.87 24.81 -18.05
CA ALA A 39 -19.40 24.44 -16.74
C ALA A 39 -18.48 24.93 -15.59
N VAL A 40 -17.16 24.74 -15.72
CA VAL A 40 -16.18 25.30 -14.77
C VAL A 40 -16.30 26.81 -14.66
N LYS A 41 -16.40 27.51 -15.81
CA LYS A 41 -16.56 28.98 -15.83
C LYS A 41 -17.86 29.44 -15.18
N ILE A 42 -18.96 28.70 -15.34
CA ILE A 42 -20.22 29.02 -14.66
C ILE A 42 -20.06 28.86 -13.15
N GLY A 43 -19.35 27.81 -12.69
CA GLY A 43 -18.97 27.69 -11.29
C GLY A 43 -18.19 28.92 -10.79
N ASP A 44 -17.21 29.40 -11.57
CA ASP A 44 -16.43 30.59 -11.24
C ASP A 44 -17.31 31.86 -11.17
N PHE A 45 -18.26 32.02 -12.10
CA PHE A 45 -19.18 33.16 -12.08
C PHE A 45 -20.05 33.17 -10.82
N TYR A 46 -20.56 32.03 -10.39
CA TYR A 46 -21.31 31.93 -9.13
C TYR A 46 -20.39 32.12 -7.91
N ALA A 47 -19.17 31.62 -7.93
CA ALA A 47 -18.24 31.78 -6.82
C ALA A 47 -17.78 33.23 -6.64
N GLN A 48 -17.65 33.99 -7.75
CA GLN A 48 -17.11 35.37 -7.72
C GLN A 48 -18.21 36.44 -7.87
N GLY A 49 -19.46 36.06 -8.14
CA GLY A 49 -20.53 37.04 -8.37
C GLY A 49 -20.39 37.78 -9.70
N LEU A 50 -19.82 37.15 -10.73
CA LEU A 50 -19.56 37.82 -12.00
C LEU A 50 -20.77 37.75 -12.96
N GLY A 51 -21.56 38.78 -12.96
CA GLY A 51 -22.78 38.87 -13.78
C GLY A 51 -23.95 38.06 -13.26
N VAL A 52 -23.84 37.51 -12.08
CA VAL A 52 -24.85 36.75 -11.34
C VAL A 52 -24.64 36.96 -9.84
N GLU A 53 -25.67 36.81 -9.02
CA GLU A 53 -25.52 36.81 -7.57
C GLU A 53 -24.61 35.67 -7.09
N PRO A 54 -23.67 35.92 -6.17
CA PRO A 54 -22.79 34.89 -5.64
C PRO A 54 -23.60 33.77 -4.99
N SER A 55 -23.22 32.53 -5.28
CA SER A 55 -23.87 31.35 -4.71
C SER A 55 -22.92 30.16 -4.67
N GLY A 56 -22.48 29.81 -3.47
CA GLY A 56 -21.62 28.63 -3.25
C GLY A 56 -22.31 27.33 -3.63
N ALA A 57 -23.61 27.21 -3.40
CA ALA A 57 -24.38 26.02 -3.79
C ALA A 57 -24.41 25.85 -5.31
N GLN A 58 -24.65 26.92 -6.06
CA GLN A 58 -24.63 26.87 -7.53
C GLN A 58 -23.21 26.64 -8.06
N ALA A 59 -22.20 27.28 -7.47
CA ALA A 59 -20.80 27.03 -7.81
C ALA A 59 -20.44 25.55 -7.64
N ALA A 60 -20.77 24.97 -6.48
CA ALA A 60 -20.53 23.54 -6.19
C ALA A 60 -21.24 22.63 -7.20
N GLU A 61 -22.50 22.92 -7.54
CA GLU A 61 -23.27 22.11 -8.51
C GLU A 61 -22.60 22.07 -9.89
N TRP A 62 -22.13 23.24 -10.38
CA TRP A 62 -21.47 23.32 -11.67
C TRP A 62 -20.08 22.71 -11.69
N TYR A 63 -19.29 22.88 -10.60
CA TYR A 63 -18.03 22.20 -10.46
C TYR A 63 -18.20 20.68 -10.37
N LYS A 64 -19.22 20.16 -9.62
CA LYS A 64 -19.54 18.72 -9.58
C LYS A 64 -19.90 18.17 -10.98
N LYS A 65 -20.63 18.92 -11.79
CA LYS A 65 -20.92 18.51 -13.19
C LYS A 65 -19.68 18.41 -14.06
N ALA A 66 -18.71 19.32 -13.90
CA ALA A 66 -17.45 19.29 -14.64
C ALA A 66 -16.52 18.19 -14.11
N ALA A 67 -16.40 18.05 -12.79
CA ALA A 67 -15.59 17.01 -12.12
C ALA A 67 -16.06 15.60 -12.49
N ALA A 68 -17.38 15.37 -12.57
CA ALA A 68 -17.95 14.09 -13.03
C ALA A 68 -17.59 13.72 -14.48
N GLN A 69 -17.11 14.69 -15.28
CA GLN A 69 -16.58 14.49 -16.62
C GLN A 69 -15.03 14.44 -16.65
N GLY A 70 -14.38 14.36 -15.48
CA GLY A 70 -12.93 14.20 -15.34
C GLY A 70 -12.13 15.51 -15.42
N ASP A 71 -12.75 16.67 -15.20
CA ASP A 71 -12.03 17.95 -15.18
C ASP A 71 -11.34 18.18 -13.83
N ALA A 72 -10.05 17.94 -13.78
CA ALA A 72 -9.23 18.11 -12.57
C ALA A 72 -9.18 19.57 -12.05
N SER A 73 -9.43 20.57 -12.89
CA SER A 73 -9.54 21.97 -12.46
C SER A 73 -10.85 22.18 -11.67
N ALA A 74 -11.93 21.50 -12.06
CA ALA A 74 -13.17 21.51 -11.31
C ALA A 74 -13.00 20.82 -9.95
N ASP A 75 -12.32 19.67 -9.90
CA ASP A 75 -12.00 19.00 -8.63
C ASP A 75 -11.25 19.94 -7.67
N TRP A 76 -10.21 20.61 -8.16
CA TRP A 76 -9.48 21.59 -7.35
C TRP A 76 -10.36 22.73 -6.85
N LYS A 77 -11.15 23.33 -7.73
CA LYS A 77 -12.03 24.47 -7.36
C LYS A 77 -13.10 24.06 -6.36
N LEU A 78 -13.67 22.85 -6.54
CA LEU A 78 -14.68 22.31 -5.62
C LEU A 78 -14.08 22.01 -4.24
N SER A 79 -12.88 21.40 -4.20
CA SER A 79 -12.19 21.19 -2.93
C SER A 79 -11.90 22.51 -2.21
N GLN A 80 -11.43 23.52 -2.94
CA GLN A 80 -11.18 24.85 -2.37
C GLN A 80 -12.45 25.53 -1.82
N LEU A 81 -13.57 25.35 -2.51
CA LEU A 81 -14.86 25.90 -2.05
C LEU A 81 -15.23 25.36 -0.66
N TYR A 82 -15.08 24.06 -0.44
CA TYR A 82 -15.34 23.42 0.85
C TYR A 82 -14.24 23.71 1.89
N ILE A 83 -12.97 23.78 1.48
CA ILE A 83 -11.86 24.10 2.39
C ILE A 83 -11.99 25.52 2.95
N GLN A 84 -12.31 26.49 2.10
CA GLN A 84 -12.40 27.89 2.50
C GLN A 84 -13.66 28.21 3.34
N GLY A 85 -14.78 27.58 3.03
CA GLY A 85 -16.01 27.75 3.76
C GLY A 85 -16.64 29.16 3.69
N THR A 86 -16.28 29.96 2.68
CA THR A 86 -16.73 31.36 2.56
C THR A 86 -18.14 31.49 1.97
N LEU A 87 -18.48 30.65 1.00
CA LEU A 87 -19.76 30.64 0.29
C LEU A 87 -20.61 29.40 0.60
N VAL A 88 -20.00 28.40 1.19
CA VAL A 88 -20.63 27.19 1.73
C VAL A 88 -20.06 26.97 3.13
N LYS A 89 -20.69 26.10 3.93
CA LYS A 89 -20.09 25.68 5.19
C LYS A 89 -18.76 24.97 4.93
N GLN A 90 -17.72 25.30 5.70
CA GLN A 90 -16.44 24.60 5.64
C GLN A 90 -16.67 23.11 5.94
N ASP A 91 -16.12 22.25 5.06
CA ASP A 91 -16.24 20.80 5.17
C ASP A 91 -15.02 20.12 4.57
N TYR A 92 -14.10 19.69 5.41
CA TYR A 92 -12.88 19.00 4.97
C TYR A 92 -13.14 17.56 4.52
N GLU A 93 -14.18 16.89 5.04
CA GLU A 93 -14.54 15.53 4.61
C GLU A 93 -15.10 15.55 3.20
N GLU A 94 -16.00 16.50 2.89
CA GLU A 94 -16.51 16.69 1.53
C GLU A 94 -15.43 17.19 0.55
N ALA A 95 -14.45 17.96 1.03
CA ALA A 95 -13.35 18.47 0.20
C ALA A 95 -12.35 17.38 -0.21
N LEU A 96 -12.08 16.41 0.66
CA LEU A 96 -10.97 15.46 0.53
C LEU A 96 -11.01 14.65 -0.78
N PRO A 97 -12.10 13.99 -1.20
CA PRO A 97 -12.11 13.19 -2.43
C PRO A 97 -11.76 14.02 -3.67
N TYR A 98 -12.27 15.24 -3.77
CA TYR A 98 -11.94 16.14 -4.89
C TYR A 98 -10.50 16.63 -4.82
N LEU A 99 -9.99 16.91 -3.60
CA LEU A 99 -8.60 17.28 -3.41
C LEU A 99 -7.64 16.17 -3.84
N GLN A 100 -7.97 14.92 -3.52
CA GLN A 100 -7.20 13.75 -3.95
C GLN A 100 -7.19 13.59 -5.46
N LEU A 101 -8.33 13.70 -6.12
CA LEU A 101 -8.43 13.62 -7.59
C LEU A 101 -7.60 14.73 -8.27
N ALA A 102 -7.71 15.96 -7.82
CA ALA A 102 -6.93 17.07 -8.35
C ALA A 102 -5.41 16.87 -8.13
N ALA A 103 -4.99 16.37 -6.95
CA ALA A 103 -3.59 16.11 -6.64
C ALA A 103 -3.02 14.97 -7.50
N GLN A 104 -3.78 13.89 -7.70
CA GLN A 104 -3.42 12.77 -8.57
C GLN A 104 -3.30 13.19 -10.04
N ALA A 105 -4.15 14.11 -10.49
CA ALA A 105 -4.07 14.70 -11.82
C ALA A 105 -2.90 15.69 -12.00
N GLY A 106 -2.05 15.88 -10.98
CA GLY A 106 -0.85 16.70 -11.04
C GLY A 106 -1.06 18.19 -10.72
N ASN A 107 -2.21 18.59 -10.16
CA ASN A 107 -2.37 19.97 -9.70
C ASN A 107 -1.46 20.25 -8.49
N VAL A 108 -0.45 21.09 -8.71
CA VAL A 108 0.61 21.38 -7.73
C VAL A 108 0.07 21.99 -6.43
N SER A 109 -0.93 22.87 -6.54
CA SER A 109 -1.57 23.47 -5.37
C SER A 109 -2.37 22.41 -4.57
N ALA A 110 -3.07 21.51 -5.28
CA ALA A 110 -3.79 20.40 -4.66
C ALA A 110 -2.83 19.43 -3.97
N GLN A 111 -1.69 19.12 -4.58
CA GLN A 111 -0.66 18.28 -3.96
C GLN A 111 -0.13 18.89 -2.66
N THR A 112 0.16 20.20 -2.65
CA THR A 112 0.63 20.91 -1.46
C THR A 112 -0.45 20.94 -0.36
N GLU A 113 -1.69 21.16 -0.74
CA GLU A 113 -2.82 21.18 0.21
C GLU A 113 -3.13 19.77 0.75
N LEU A 114 -3.05 18.74 -0.09
CA LEU A 114 -3.23 17.34 0.34
C LEU A 114 -2.11 16.92 1.32
N ALA A 115 -0.88 17.40 1.10
CA ALA A 115 0.20 17.20 2.05
C ALA A 115 -0.12 17.83 3.42
N ARG A 116 -0.76 19.00 3.45
CA ARG A 116 -1.25 19.61 4.70
C ARG A 116 -2.33 18.75 5.37
N PHE A 117 -3.28 18.24 4.58
CA PHE A 117 -4.33 17.35 5.09
C PHE A 117 -3.76 16.12 5.78
N TYR A 118 -2.76 15.47 5.17
CA TYR A 118 -2.07 14.34 5.81
C TYR A 118 -1.25 14.76 7.04
N ASN A 119 -0.58 15.91 7.00
CA ASN A 119 0.21 16.36 8.14
C ASN A 119 -0.65 16.67 9.38
N GLU A 120 -1.84 17.23 9.17
CA GLU A 120 -2.75 17.70 10.23
C GLU A 120 -3.87 16.70 10.54
N GLY A 121 -4.06 15.66 9.73
CA GLY A 121 -5.14 14.69 9.89
C GLY A 121 -6.52 15.29 9.58
N LEU A 122 -6.65 16.04 8.49
CA LEU A 122 -7.90 16.72 8.12
C LEU A 122 -8.78 15.82 7.23
N GLY A 123 -10.08 16.10 7.19
CA GLY A 123 -11.04 15.43 6.32
C GLY A 123 -11.23 13.94 6.64
N GLY A 124 -11.09 13.54 7.90
CA GLY A 124 -11.20 12.15 8.33
C GLY A 124 -9.92 11.32 8.16
N LEU A 125 -8.83 11.92 7.65
CA LEU A 125 -7.54 11.26 7.59
C LEU A 125 -6.91 11.15 8.98
N SER A 126 -6.18 10.06 9.22
CA SER A 126 -5.21 10.03 10.31
C SER A 126 -3.97 10.81 9.92
N ALA A 127 -3.39 11.59 10.85
CA ALA A 127 -2.16 12.32 10.60
C ALA A 127 -1.03 11.35 10.20
N ASN A 128 -0.39 11.60 9.07
CA ASN A 128 0.70 10.78 8.53
C ASN A 128 1.78 11.67 7.90
N LYS A 129 2.93 11.75 8.57
CA LYS A 129 4.07 12.55 8.10
C LYS A 129 4.69 11.98 6.80
N GLY A 130 4.63 10.66 6.60
CA GLY A 130 5.17 10.02 5.39
C GLY A 130 4.43 10.47 4.13
N ASP A 131 3.10 10.41 4.15
CA ASP A 131 2.27 10.92 3.05
C ASP A 131 2.43 12.42 2.86
N ALA A 132 2.51 13.18 3.95
CA ALA A 132 2.75 14.61 3.88
C ALA A 132 4.09 14.95 3.20
N ILE A 133 5.18 14.24 3.54
CA ILE A 133 6.48 14.40 2.88
C ILE A 133 6.37 13.99 1.41
N LEU A 134 5.77 12.84 1.11
CA LEU A 134 5.67 12.32 -0.26
C LEU A 134 4.92 13.29 -1.19
N TRP A 135 3.78 13.83 -0.76
CA TRP A 135 3.02 14.80 -1.55
C TRP A 135 3.75 16.13 -1.68
N ASN A 136 4.45 16.61 -0.64
CA ASN A 136 5.29 17.80 -0.74
C ASN A 136 6.50 17.57 -1.67
N LEU A 137 7.12 16.37 -1.71
CA LEU A 137 8.17 16.05 -2.67
C LEU A 137 7.67 16.16 -4.13
N LYS A 138 6.48 15.61 -4.42
CA LYS A 138 5.84 15.73 -5.73
C LYS A 138 5.58 17.18 -6.12
N ALA A 139 4.98 17.96 -5.24
CA ALA A 139 4.71 19.38 -5.47
C ALA A 139 5.99 20.23 -5.61
N SER A 140 7.01 19.94 -4.79
CA SER A 140 8.30 20.61 -4.84
C SER A 140 9.04 20.37 -6.17
N ALA A 141 8.98 19.15 -6.71
CA ALA A 141 9.54 18.81 -8.02
C ALA A 141 8.90 19.63 -9.15
N MET A 142 7.66 20.07 -8.97
CA MET A 142 6.92 20.95 -9.89
C MET A 142 7.07 22.43 -9.53
N GLY A 143 7.98 22.80 -8.63
CA GLY A 143 8.34 24.17 -8.29
C GLY A 143 7.52 24.84 -7.18
N SER A 144 6.70 24.09 -6.41
CA SER A 144 5.94 24.65 -5.28
C SER A 144 6.86 25.18 -4.18
N GLN A 145 6.90 26.50 -4.00
CA GLN A 145 7.64 27.13 -2.89
C GLN A 145 7.08 26.76 -1.51
N PRO A 146 5.74 26.74 -1.29
CA PRO A 146 5.18 26.29 -0.02
C PRO A 146 5.57 24.84 0.32
N ALA A 147 5.56 23.93 -0.66
CA ALA A 147 5.99 22.54 -0.45
C ALA A 147 7.47 22.46 -0.08
N GLN A 148 8.35 23.25 -0.72
CA GLN A 148 9.78 23.33 -0.36
C GLN A 148 9.99 23.80 1.07
N GLN A 149 9.22 24.78 1.51
CA GLN A 149 9.27 25.27 2.90
C GLN A 149 8.79 24.21 3.89
N ALA A 150 7.67 23.55 3.59
CA ALA A 150 7.14 22.46 4.42
C ALA A 150 8.16 21.30 4.54
N LEU A 151 8.82 20.91 3.45
CA LEU A 151 9.85 19.87 3.46
C LEU A 151 11.04 20.23 4.35
N ARG A 152 11.48 21.49 4.37
CA ARG A 152 12.56 21.94 5.29
C ARG A 152 12.15 21.74 6.73
N SER A 153 10.95 22.21 7.12
CA SER A 153 10.45 22.05 8.49
C SER A 153 10.28 20.59 8.89
N LEU A 154 9.77 19.73 7.97
CA LEU A 154 9.61 18.29 8.23
C LEU A 154 10.95 17.59 8.38
N ARG A 155 11.96 17.95 7.57
CA ARG A 155 13.32 17.43 7.67
C ARG A 155 14.03 17.88 8.94
N GLU A 156 13.86 19.13 9.36
CA GLU A 156 14.41 19.63 10.61
C GLU A 156 13.80 18.94 11.84
N ALA A 157 12.51 18.59 11.76
CA ALA A 157 11.80 17.92 12.85
C ALA A 157 12.19 16.44 13.02
N ASP A 158 12.45 15.71 11.92
CA ASP A 158 12.83 14.30 11.93
C ASP A 158 13.65 13.96 10.67
N PRO A 159 14.98 14.20 10.71
CA PRO A 159 15.85 13.97 9.55
C PRO A 159 15.90 12.52 9.09
N ASP A 160 15.93 11.57 10.03
CA ASP A 160 16.06 10.14 9.73
C ASP A 160 14.80 9.62 9.02
N PHE A 161 13.63 9.95 9.53
CA PHE A 161 12.37 9.56 8.91
C PHE A 161 12.17 10.26 7.56
N TYR A 162 12.55 11.53 7.45
CA TYR A 162 12.55 12.24 6.17
C TYR A 162 13.37 11.51 5.11
N ASP A 163 14.57 11.05 5.45
CA ASP A 163 15.45 10.33 4.53
C ASP A 163 14.88 8.96 4.13
N VAL A 164 14.13 8.29 5.02
CA VAL A 164 13.39 7.05 4.68
C VAL A 164 12.33 7.33 3.63
N VAL A 165 11.49 8.37 3.82
CA VAL A 165 10.44 8.73 2.85
C VAL A 165 11.04 9.21 1.53
N ASN A 166 12.14 9.96 1.58
CA ASN A 166 12.82 10.43 0.37
C ASN A 166 13.38 9.26 -0.46
N ARG A 167 13.95 8.23 0.18
CA ARG A 167 14.34 6.98 -0.49
C ARG A 167 13.15 6.25 -1.08
N PHE A 168 12.04 6.15 -0.35
CA PHE A 168 10.81 5.55 -0.88
C PHE A 168 10.27 6.32 -2.10
N SER A 169 10.31 7.65 -2.07
CA SER A 169 9.96 8.47 -3.24
C SER A 169 10.85 8.17 -4.46
N ALA A 170 12.15 7.99 -4.27
CA ALA A 170 13.07 7.58 -5.33
C ALA A 170 12.74 6.16 -5.84
N THR A 171 12.41 5.23 -4.94
CA THR A 171 11.93 3.89 -5.31
C THR A 171 10.69 3.94 -6.20
N LEU A 172 9.71 4.81 -5.89
CA LEU A 172 8.52 4.99 -6.72
C LEU A 172 8.85 5.50 -8.13
N LEU A 173 9.85 6.38 -8.26
CA LEU A 173 10.31 6.86 -9.56
C LEU A 173 10.96 5.74 -10.38
N LEU A 174 11.82 4.92 -9.78
CA LEU A 174 12.42 3.76 -10.45
C LEU A 174 11.38 2.71 -10.81
N ALA A 175 10.43 2.45 -9.93
CA ALA A 175 9.31 1.54 -10.20
C ALA A 175 8.47 1.99 -11.41
N ALA A 176 8.22 3.31 -11.54
CA ALA A 176 7.53 3.89 -12.69
C ALA A 176 8.34 3.80 -14.00
N GLN A 177 9.66 3.63 -13.91
CA GLN A 177 10.56 3.41 -15.06
C GLN A 177 10.70 1.92 -15.43
N GLY A 178 10.01 1.02 -14.73
CA GLY A 178 10.01 -0.42 -14.99
C GLY A 178 11.09 -1.21 -14.22
N ASP A 179 11.74 -0.61 -13.22
CA ASP A 179 12.65 -1.37 -12.35
C ASP A 179 11.85 -2.31 -11.46
N SER A 180 11.94 -3.60 -11.73
CA SER A 180 11.13 -4.63 -11.06
C SER A 180 11.47 -4.78 -9.57
N GLN A 181 12.72 -4.54 -9.15
CA GLN A 181 13.08 -4.57 -7.74
C GLN A 181 12.50 -3.36 -7.00
N ALA A 182 12.48 -2.21 -7.65
CA ALA A 182 11.82 -1.03 -7.12
C ALA A 182 10.28 -1.21 -7.08
N GLN A 183 9.70 -1.87 -8.08
CA GLN A 183 8.28 -2.26 -8.06
C GLN A 183 7.96 -3.16 -6.87
N LEU A 184 8.77 -4.19 -6.60
CA LEU A 184 8.63 -5.04 -5.41
C LEU A 184 8.68 -4.20 -4.14
N SER A 185 9.74 -3.41 -3.96
CA SER A 185 9.92 -2.58 -2.75
C SER A 185 8.83 -1.53 -2.56
N ALA A 186 8.27 -0.98 -3.65
CA ALA A 186 7.12 -0.08 -3.59
C ALA A 186 5.86 -0.81 -3.12
N GLY A 187 5.62 -2.01 -3.65
CA GLY A 187 4.52 -2.87 -3.23
C GLY A 187 4.58 -3.22 -1.75
N GLU A 188 5.73 -3.69 -1.30
CA GLU A 188 6.01 -3.99 0.12
C GLU A 188 5.75 -2.76 1.02
N GLY A 189 6.24 -1.59 0.62
CA GLY A 189 6.07 -0.35 1.38
C GLY A 189 4.61 0.04 1.55
N TYR A 190 3.81 -0.05 0.49
CA TYR A 190 2.37 0.21 0.56
C TYR A 190 1.60 -0.86 1.34
N HIS A 191 1.97 -2.14 1.20
CA HIS A 191 1.33 -3.24 1.92
C HIS A 191 1.60 -3.18 3.43
N MET A 192 2.84 -2.91 3.82
CA MET A 192 3.21 -2.74 5.24
C MET A 192 2.68 -1.44 5.86
N GLY A 193 2.34 -0.45 5.05
CA GLY A 193 1.97 0.88 5.54
C GLY A 193 3.15 1.67 6.13
N TYR A 194 4.33 1.50 5.55
CA TYR A 194 5.54 2.19 5.96
C TYR A 194 6.46 2.46 4.75
N PRO A 195 6.95 3.66 4.55
CA PRO A 195 6.83 4.87 5.41
C PRO A 195 5.57 5.70 5.17
N VAL A 196 4.65 5.26 4.33
CA VAL A 196 3.39 5.92 3.97
C VAL A 196 2.19 5.12 4.51
N THR A 197 0.99 5.67 4.42
CA THR A 197 -0.23 4.96 4.80
C THR A 197 -0.39 3.68 3.98
N LYS A 198 -0.82 2.60 4.66
CA LYS A 198 -1.14 1.32 4.01
C LYS A 198 -2.13 1.53 2.87
N ASN A 199 -1.80 0.97 1.71
CA ASN A 199 -2.65 1.00 0.53
C ASN A 199 -2.51 -0.31 -0.25
N ASP A 200 -3.39 -1.26 0.04
CA ASP A 200 -3.33 -2.59 -0.55
C ASP A 200 -3.64 -2.59 -2.06
N GLU A 201 -4.36 -1.58 -2.59
CA GLU A 201 -4.60 -1.45 -4.03
C GLU A 201 -3.31 -1.05 -4.78
N GLU A 202 -2.58 -0.06 -4.26
CA GLU A 202 -1.27 0.30 -4.82
C GLU A 202 -0.24 -0.82 -4.62
N ALA A 203 -0.26 -1.51 -3.47
CA ALA A 203 0.58 -2.68 -3.23
C ALA A 203 0.34 -3.76 -4.28
N LEU A 204 -0.92 -4.15 -4.49
CA LEU A 204 -1.30 -5.15 -5.48
C LEU A 204 -0.82 -4.77 -6.89
N LYS A 205 -0.98 -3.51 -7.27
CA LYS A 205 -0.53 -2.99 -8.57
C LYS A 205 0.98 -3.13 -8.75
N TYR A 206 1.78 -2.64 -7.79
CA TYR A 206 3.24 -2.68 -7.89
C TYR A 206 3.79 -4.11 -7.81
N LEU A 207 3.26 -4.95 -6.94
CA LEU A 207 3.63 -6.38 -6.86
C LEU A 207 3.27 -7.13 -8.14
N THR A 208 2.13 -6.80 -8.76
CA THR A 208 1.72 -7.39 -10.04
C THR A 208 2.73 -7.03 -11.15
N LEU A 209 3.17 -5.77 -11.22
CA LEU A 209 4.20 -5.34 -12.17
C LEU A 209 5.53 -6.07 -11.90
N ALA A 210 5.97 -6.14 -10.64
CA ALA A 210 7.20 -6.83 -10.25
C ALA A 210 7.19 -8.32 -10.64
N TRP A 211 6.02 -8.97 -10.55
CA TRP A 211 5.87 -10.35 -10.99
C TRP A 211 5.79 -10.47 -12.52
N GLN A 212 4.97 -9.66 -13.19
CA GLN A 212 4.75 -9.78 -14.64
C GLN A 212 5.98 -9.39 -15.47
N GLU A 213 6.65 -8.31 -15.08
CA GLU A 213 7.80 -7.76 -15.82
C GLU A 213 9.12 -8.35 -15.33
N GLY A 214 9.31 -8.49 -14.01
CA GLY A 214 10.54 -8.94 -13.38
C GLY A 214 10.60 -10.42 -13.05
N GLN A 215 9.47 -11.14 -13.12
CA GLN A 215 9.37 -12.54 -12.69
C GLN A 215 9.94 -12.79 -11.30
N LEU A 216 9.78 -11.79 -10.38
CA LEU A 216 10.32 -11.87 -9.03
C LEU A 216 9.48 -12.81 -8.16
N PRO A 217 10.01 -13.96 -7.71
CA PRO A 217 9.22 -14.93 -6.95
C PRO A 217 8.74 -14.40 -5.59
N ALA A 218 9.44 -13.42 -5.01
CA ALA A 218 9.00 -12.73 -3.79
C ALA A 218 7.67 -11.99 -4.03
N ALA A 219 7.55 -11.27 -5.15
CA ALA A 219 6.30 -10.59 -5.51
C ALA A 219 5.15 -11.59 -5.70
N ALA A 220 5.40 -12.73 -6.33
CA ALA A 220 4.39 -13.77 -6.51
C ALA A 220 3.91 -14.37 -5.17
N LEU A 221 4.83 -14.53 -4.20
CA LEU A 221 4.47 -15.00 -2.85
C LEU A 221 3.57 -13.98 -2.14
N GLU A 222 3.95 -12.71 -2.13
CA GLU A 222 3.14 -11.65 -1.49
C GLU A 222 1.77 -11.49 -2.16
N LEU A 223 1.73 -11.51 -3.49
CA LEU A 223 0.47 -11.51 -4.24
C LEU A 223 -0.41 -12.71 -3.86
N ALA A 224 0.17 -13.90 -3.69
CA ALA A 224 -0.57 -15.08 -3.26
C ALA A 224 -1.23 -14.87 -1.89
N GLU A 225 -0.51 -14.29 -0.94
CA GLU A 225 -1.06 -13.95 0.36
C GLU A 225 -2.17 -12.89 0.28
N MET A 226 -1.98 -11.84 -0.53
CA MET A 226 -2.98 -10.79 -0.74
C MET A 226 -4.26 -11.35 -1.36
N TYR A 227 -4.16 -12.21 -2.40
CA TYR A 227 -5.33 -12.87 -2.98
C TYR A 227 -6.01 -13.82 -2.00
N GLN A 228 -5.26 -14.53 -1.16
CA GLN A 228 -5.84 -15.42 -0.16
C GLN A 228 -6.66 -14.65 0.89
N LYS A 229 -6.17 -13.49 1.34
CA LYS A 229 -6.82 -12.67 2.37
C LYS A 229 -7.84 -11.68 1.79
N GLY A 230 -7.80 -11.39 0.50
CA GLY A 230 -8.61 -10.34 -0.13
C GLY A 230 -8.12 -8.93 0.17
N GLU A 231 -6.80 -8.75 0.31
CA GLU A 231 -6.19 -7.44 0.56
C GLU A 231 -5.98 -6.71 -0.78
N GLY A 232 -6.61 -5.55 -0.94
CA GLY A 232 -6.62 -4.76 -2.19
C GLY A 232 -7.46 -5.36 -3.33
N THR A 233 -8.08 -6.51 -3.12
CA THR A 233 -8.90 -7.22 -4.11
C THR A 233 -9.91 -8.15 -3.41
N SER A 234 -10.82 -8.76 -4.16
CA SER A 234 -11.62 -9.86 -3.64
C SER A 234 -10.76 -11.12 -3.44
N PRO A 235 -11.04 -11.93 -2.39
CA PRO A 235 -10.33 -13.18 -2.18
C PRO A 235 -10.43 -14.11 -3.39
N ASP A 236 -9.29 -14.67 -3.83
CA ASP A 236 -9.21 -15.65 -4.92
C ASP A 236 -8.18 -16.73 -4.59
N GLU A 237 -8.64 -17.85 -4.05
CA GLU A 237 -7.81 -18.98 -3.65
C GLU A 237 -7.12 -19.66 -4.84
N ASN A 238 -7.76 -19.71 -6.03
CA ASN A 238 -7.17 -20.31 -7.21
C ASN A 238 -5.99 -19.48 -7.70
N LYS A 239 -6.15 -18.15 -7.72
CA LYS A 239 -5.08 -17.24 -8.11
C LYS A 239 -3.93 -17.26 -7.11
N ALA A 240 -4.24 -17.33 -5.82
CA ALA A 240 -3.23 -17.47 -4.76
C ALA A 240 -2.39 -18.74 -4.96
N LEU A 241 -3.05 -19.87 -5.23
CA LEU A 241 -2.34 -21.14 -5.49
C LEU A 241 -1.50 -21.12 -6.77
N GLU A 242 -2.01 -20.53 -7.86
CA GLU A 242 -1.26 -20.36 -9.11
C GLU A 242 0.04 -19.58 -8.86
N LEU A 243 -0.04 -18.42 -8.18
CA LEU A 243 1.11 -17.57 -7.88
C LEU A 243 2.10 -18.26 -6.93
N LEU A 244 1.59 -18.88 -5.87
CA LEU A 244 2.43 -19.64 -4.93
C LEU A 244 3.14 -20.80 -5.61
N GLY A 245 2.44 -21.54 -6.47
CA GLY A 245 3.02 -22.61 -7.28
C GLY A 245 4.12 -22.11 -8.22
N ALA A 246 3.89 -20.99 -8.90
CA ALA A 246 4.87 -20.38 -9.79
C ALA A 246 6.14 -19.94 -9.02
N ALA A 247 6.00 -19.29 -7.88
CA ALA A 247 7.13 -18.91 -7.03
C ALA A 247 7.91 -20.15 -6.52
N ALA A 248 7.21 -21.22 -6.15
CA ALA A 248 7.84 -22.46 -5.70
C ALA A 248 8.59 -23.18 -6.84
N GLN A 249 8.05 -23.18 -8.05
CA GLN A 249 8.73 -23.71 -9.27
C GLN A 249 9.99 -22.91 -9.61
N ALA A 250 9.99 -21.60 -9.35
CA ALA A 250 11.17 -20.75 -9.44
C ALA A 250 12.19 -21.02 -8.31
N LYS A 251 11.99 -22.08 -7.52
CA LYS A 251 12.83 -22.50 -6.38
C LYS A 251 12.94 -21.46 -5.29
N PHE A 252 11.93 -20.63 -5.10
CA PHE A 252 11.89 -19.66 -4.00
C PHE A 252 11.58 -20.39 -2.69
N PRO A 253 12.54 -20.42 -1.73
CA PRO A 253 12.40 -21.30 -0.56
C PRO A 253 11.17 -20.97 0.31
N ALA A 254 10.82 -19.69 0.45
CA ALA A 254 9.67 -19.28 1.23
C ALA A 254 8.34 -19.77 0.63
N ALA A 255 8.21 -19.75 -0.72
CA ALA A 255 7.03 -20.26 -1.40
C ALA A 255 6.93 -21.80 -1.32
N GLN A 256 8.07 -22.50 -1.45
CA GLN A 256 8.14 -23.94 -1.24
C GLN A 256 7.73 -24.32 0.20
N TYR A 257 8.21 -23.56 1.19
CA TYR A 257 7.82 -23.74 2.58
C TYR A 257 6.31 -23.55 2.78
N ALA A 258 5.73 -22.51 2.20
CA ALA A 258 4.28 -22.25 2.29
C ALA A 258 3.44 -23.39 1.67
N LEU A 259 3.87 -23.96 0.53
CA LEU A 259 3.22 -25.17 -0.02
C LEU A 259 3.38 -26.39 0.90
N GLY A 260 4.54 -26.56 1.52
CA GLY A 260 4.79 -27.60 2.52
C GLY A 260 3.87 -27.46 3.73
N GLU A 261 3.71 -26.27 4.27
CA GLU A 261 2.75 -26.01 5.35
C GLU A 261 1.31 -26.33 4.97
N ARG A 262 0.92 -25.93 3.76
CA ARG A 262 -0.42 -26.19 3.25
C ARG A 262 -0.69 -27.71 3.15
N ALA A 263 0.25 -28.48 2.59
CA ALA A 263 0.14 -29.92 2.50
C ALA A 263 0.15 -30.58 3.89
N TYR A 264 0.97 -30.09 4.79
CA TYR A 264 1.05 -30.59 6.18
C TYR A 264 -0.22 -30.36 6.98
N LYS A 265 -0.87 -29.19 6.80
CA LYS A 265 -2.09 -28.79 7.49
C LYS A 265 -3.38 -29.24 6.78
N ALA A 266 -3.29 -29.89 5.62
CA ALA A 266 -4.44 -30.37 4.87
C ALA A 266 -5.25 -31.41 5.68
N ASN A 267 -6.50 -31.61 5.33
CA ASN A 267 -7.37 -32.60 5.99
C ASN A 267 -7.96 -33.58 4.93
N PRO A 268 -7.44 -34.81 4.82
CA PRO A 268 -6.33 -35.39 5.59
C PRO A 268 -4.96 -34.78 5.22
N PRO A 269 -3.95 -34.80 6.12
CA PRO A 269 -2.63 -34.29 5.83
C PRO A 269 -1.95 -35.06 4.70
N ASN A 270 -1.31 -34.35 3.76
CA ASN A 270 -0.48 -34.95 2.72
C ASN A 270 1.00 -34.83 3.12
N TYR A 271 1.46 -35.77 3.96
CA TYR A 271 2.83 -35.74 4.45
C TYR A 271 3.89 -35.98 3.37
N GLN A 272 3.57 -36.70 2.28
CA GLN A 272 4.52 -36.91 1.19
C GLN A 272 4.85 -35.60 0.47
N ASP A 273 3.82 -34.87 0.06
CA ASP A 273 4.02 -33.55 -0.59
C ASP A 273 4.62 -32.55 0.38
N ALA A 274 4.18 -32.56 1.66
CA ALA A 274 4.75 -31.67 2.67
C ALA A 274 6.24 -31.90 2.84
N PHE A 275 6.69 -33.17 2.96
CA PHE A 275 8.10 -33.52 3.08
C PHE A 275 8.90 -33.08 1.86
N ALA A 276 8.36 -33.33 0.65
CA ALA A 276 9.01 -32.93 -0.60
C ALA A 276 9.22 -31.40 -0.66
N TRP A 277 8.18 -30.64 -0.36
CA TRP A 277 8.26 -29.18 -0.37
C TRP A 277 9.17 -28.62 0.73
N PHE A 278 9.08 -29.11 1.97
CA PHE A 278 9.98 -28.69 3.02
C PHE A 278 11.44 -29.05 2.72
N SER A 279 11.68 -30.22 2.13
CA SER A 279 13.05 -30.63 1.73
C SER A 279 13.63 -29.68 0.67
N ASN A 280 12.85 -29.34 -0.35
CA ASN A 280 13.27 -28.37 -1.37
C ASN A 280 13.58 -27.00 -0.74
N ALA A 281 12.72 -26.50 0.12
CA ALA A 281 12.94 -25.23 0.82
C ALA A 281 14.18 -25.30 1.76
N ALA A 282 14.41 -26.44 2.40
CA ALA A 282 15.57 -26.68 3.26
C ALA A 282 16.90 -26.73 2.47
N GLU A 283 16.88 -27.28 1.26
CA GLU A 283 18.00 -27.21 0.31
C GLU A 283 18.27 -25.77 -0.13
N GLY A 284 17.22 -24.97 -0.29
CA GLY A 284 17.31 -23.52 -0.52
C GLY A 284 17.80 -22.72 0.67
N GLY A 285 18.08 -23.37 1.80
CA GLY A 285 18.71 -22.76 2.97
C GLY A 285 17.76 -22.21 4.02
N LEU A 286 16.43 -22.31 3.86
CA LEU A 286 15.47 -21.76 4.79
C LEU A 286 15.49 -22.52 6.14
N ALA A 287 15.83 -21.84 7.23
CA ALA A 287 16.02 -22.46 8.55
C ALA A 287 14.73 -23.18 9.06
N GLN A 288 13.57 -22.54 8.91
CA GLN A 288 12.28 -23.13 9.28
C GLN A 288 12.00 -24.43 8.49
N ALA A 289 12.36 -24.45 7.19
CA ALA A 289 12.19 -25.65 6.37
C ALA A 289 13.19 -26.76 6.77
N GLN A 290 14.42 -26.42 7.13
CA GLN A 290 15.39 -27.38 7.66
C GLN A 290 14.89 -27.97 8.98
N TYR A 291 14.32 -27.17 9.87
CA TYR A 291 13.70 -27.67 11.08
C TYR A 291 12.53 -28.63 10.78
N MET A 292 11.60 -28.25 9.90
CA MET A 292 10.45 -29.08 9.53
C MET A 292 10.86 -30.40 8.85
N THR A 293 11.86 -30.34 7.94
CA THR A 293 12.42 -31.54 7.31
C THR A 293 13.03 -32.49 8.34
N GLY A 294 13.82 -31.96 9.28
CA GLY A 294 14.37 -32.71 10.40
C GLY A 294 13.28 -33.32 11.28
N PHE A 295 12.24 -32.58 11.57
CA PHE A 295 11.09 -33.04 12.37
C PHE A 295 10.37 -34.20 11.66
N MET A 296 10.05 -34.07 10.38
CA MET A 296 9.36 -35.11 9.60
C MET A 296 10.21 -36.36 9.46
N LEU A 297 11.53 -36.24 9.25
CA LEU A 297 12.47 -37.37 9.27
C LEU A 297 12.50 -38.08 10.62
N MET A 298 12.46 -37.35 11.71
CA MET A 298 12.48 -37.92 13.05
C MET A 298 11.19 -38.71 13.36
N GLN A 299 10.05 -38.26 12.81
CA GLN A 299 8.74 -38.89 13.00
C GLN A 299 8.44 -39.97 11.93
N GLY A 300 9.13 -39.99 10.80
CA GLY A 300 8.79 -40.84 9.66
C GLY A 300 7.52 -40.38 8.93
N GLN A 301 7.27 -39.07 8.89
CA GLN A 301 6.11 -38.47 8.22
C GLN A 301 6.43 -38.15 6.76
N GLY A 302 5.76 -38.81 5.81
CA GLY A 302 5.98 -38.62 4.37
C GLY A 302 7.32 -39.18 3.85
N THR A 303 8.13 -39.78 4.71
CA THR A 303 9.44 -40.36 4.41
C THR A 303 9.77 -41.47 5.41
N GLU A 304 10.82 -42.26 5.13
CA GLU A 304 11.36 -43.20 6.09
C GLU A 304 11.97 -42.45 7.30
N ARG A 305 11.76 -43.02 8.50
CA ARG A 305 12.32 -42.44 9.72
C ARG A 305 13.83 -42.51 9.72
N SER A 306 14.50 -41.38 9.88
CA SER A 306 15.96 -41.31 9.98
C SER A 306 16.38 -40.26 11.00
N VAL A 307 16.78 -40.70 12.19
CA VAL A 307 17.25 -39.80 13.26
C VAL A 307 18.59 -39.17 12.89
N SER A 308 19.48 -39.88 12.19
CA SER A 308 20.76 -39.31 11.76
C SER A 308 20.61 -38.14 10.78
N LEU A 309 19.77 -38.33 9.76
CA LEU A 309 19.48 -37.23 8.81
C LEU A 309 18.73 -36.09 9.50
N ALA A 310 17.80 -36.40 10.41
CA ALA A 310 17.09 -35.36 11.17
C ALA A 310 18.06 -34.46 11.95
N ILE A 311 19.08 -35.05 12.59
CA ILE A 311 20.09 -34.28 13.32
C ILE A 311 20.89 -33.38 12.39
N GLU A 312 21.20 -33.82 11.18
CA GLU A 312 21.92 -33.00 10.19
C GLU A 312 21.09 -31.76 9.82
N PHE A 313 19.80 -31.96 9.56
CA PHE A 313 18.90 -30.83 9.26
C PHE A 313 18.70 -29.91 10.45
N PHE A 314 18.50 -30.44 11.65
CA PHE A 314 18.42 -29.63 12.86
C PHE A 314 19.71 -28.84 13.11
N LYS A 315 20.90 -29.40 12.84
CA LYS A 315 22.16 -28.67 12.92
C LYS A 315 22.24 -27.51 11.94
N LYS A 316 21.77 -27.72 10.70
CA LYS A 316 21.72 -26.64 9.70
C LYS A 316 20.83 -25.48 10.19
N ALA A 317 19.62 -25.78 10.67
CA ALA A 317 18.70 -24.78 11.21
C ALA A 317 19.24 -24.10 12.48
N ALA A 318 19.78 -24.88 13.41
CA ALA A 318 20.32 -24.38 14.69
C ALA A 318 21.52 -23.44 14.49
N ASN A 319 22.35 -23.69 13.46
CA ASN A 319 23.47 -22.82 13.10
C ASN A 319 23.01 -21.48 12.48
N GLN A 320 21.76 -21.39 12.03
CA GLN A 320 21.10 -20.17 11.61
C GLN A 320 20.31 -19.51 12.77
N ASN A 321 20.56 -19.94 14.01
CA ASN A 321 19.90 -19.46 15.22
C ASN A 321 18.42 -19.83 15.35
N ASP A 322 17.95 -20.89 14.64
CA ASP A 322 16.63 -21.42 14.88
C ASP A 322 16.56 -22.04 16.30
N THR A 323 15.85 -21.37 17.19
CA THR A 323 15.79 -21.74 18.61
C THR A 323 15.04 -23.05 18.86
N ALA A 324 14.11 -23.42 17.99
CA ALA A 324 13.40 -24.70 18.05
C ALA A 324 14.35 -25.86 17.71
N ALA A 325 15.13 -25.71 16.64
CA ALA A 325 16.15 -26.69 16.27
C ALA A 325 17.24 -26.83 17.35
N GLN A 326 17.69 -25.72 17.93
CA GLN A 326 18.67 -25.72 19.03
C GLN A 326 18.11 -26.50 20.24
N TYR A 327 16.86 -26.28 20.60
CA TYR A 327 16.20 -26.99 21.69
C TYR A 327 16.09 -28.49 21.41
N VAL A 328 15.65 -28.87 20.21
CA VAL A 328 15.51 -30.28 19.81
C VAL A 328 16.87 -30.98 19.82
N LEU A 329 17.94 -30.36 19.29
CA LEU A 329 19.30 -30.90 19.38
C LEU A 329 19.75 -31.08 20.83
N GLY A 330 19.46 -30.09 21.66
CA GLY A 330 19.73 -30.15 23.08
C GLY A 330 19.08 -31.38 23.73
N GLN A 331 17.79 -31.63 23.46
CA GLN A 331 17.09 -32.81 23.97
C GLN A 331 17.66 -34.12 23.43
N ILE A 332 17.99 -34.19 22.13
CA ILE A 332 18.53 -35.37 21.46
C ILE A 332 19.84 -35.80 22.17
N TYR A 333 20.78 -34.90 22.33
CA TYR A 333 22.07 -35.21 22.99
C TYR A 333 21.94 -35.41 24.51
N TRP A 334 21.11 -34.58 25.18
CA TRP A 334 20.91 -34.66 26.61
C TRP A 334 20.33 -36.00 27.04
N LYS A 335 19.33 -36.54 26.29
CA LYS A 335 18.63 -37.78 26.57
C LYS A 335 19.21 -39.00 25.86
N GLY A 336 20.00 -38.81 24.80
CA GLY A 336 20.51 -39.90 23.96
C GLY A 336 19.40 -40.46 23.01
N LEU A 337 18.64 -39.56 22.35
CA LEU A 337 17.53 -39.99 21.50
C LEU A 337 18.04 -40.35 20.11
N GLY A 338 18.29 -41.65 19.88
CA GLY A 338 18.82 -42.18 18.62
C GLY A 338 20.31 -41.93 18.37
N VAL A 339 21.01 -41.37 19.34
CA VAL A 339 22.48 -41.17 19.36
C VAL A 339 23.00 -41.49 20.76
N ALA A 340 24.32 -41.65 20.90
CA ALA A 340 24.95 -41.75 22.19
C ALA A 340 24.66 -40.49 23.04
N LYS A 341 24.30 -40.70 24.30
CA LYS A 341 24.07 -39.59 25.21
C LYS A 341 25.30 -38.76 25.41
N ASP A 342 25.19 -37.45 25.11
CA ASP A 342 26.23 -36.45 25.34
C ASP A 342 25.65 -35.23 26.06
N LYS A 343 25.73 -35.23 27.40
CA LYS A 343 25.22 -34.14 28.23
C LYS A 343 25.96 -32.83 27.97
N LYS A 344 27.21 -32.87 27.58
CA LYS A 344 28.02 -31.65 27.31
C LYS A 344 27.52 -30.97 26.04
N GLU A 345 27.39 -31.73 24.97
CA GLU A 345 26.84 -31.22 23.70
C GLU A 345 25.39 -30.80 23.88
N GLY A 346 24.57 -31.64 24.56
CA GLY A 346 23.19 -31.30 24.86
C GLY A 346 23.02 -29.98 25.61
N ARG A 347 23.88 -29.77 26.63
CA ARG A 347 23.90 -28.52 27.40
C ARG A 347 24.23 -27.30 26.54
N LEU A 348 25.23 -27.42 25.67
CA LEU A 348 25.63 -26.34 24.78
C LEU A 348 24.46 -25.86 23.90
N TRP A 349 23.70 -26.80 23.30
CA TRP A 349 22.55 -26.46 22.49
C TRP A 349 21.39 -25.89 23.30
N LEU A 350 21.14 -26.42 24.51
CA LEU A 350 20.11 -25.88 25.41
C LEU A 350 20.43 -24.45 25.88
N GLU A 351 21.72 -24.16 26.16
CA GLU A 351 22.16 -22.80 26.53
C GLU A 351 21.91 -21.81 25.37
N LYS A 352 22.21 -22.19 24.12
CA LYS A 352 21.91 -21.39 22.93
C LYS A 352 20.42 -21.14 22.78
N ALA A 353 19.61 -22.19 22.88
CA ALA A 353 18.15 -22.09 22.80
C ALA A 353 17.56 -21.20 23.90
N SER A 354 18.08 -21.34 25.13
CA SER A 354 17.69 -20.51 26.28
C SER A 354 18.05 -19.03 26.08
N ALA A 355 19.23 -18.76 25.53
CA ALA A 355 19.66 -17.40 25.16
C ALA A 355 18.78 -16.81 24.06
N GLY A 356 18.29 -17.63 23.14
CA GLY A 356 17.30 -17.28 22.12
C GLY A 356 15.85 -17.16 22.63
N GLY A 357 15.63 -17.29 23.94
CA GLY A 357 14.32 -17.11 24.57
C GLY A 357 13.48 -18.39 24.72
N ASN A 358 14.01 -19.57 24.41
CA ASN A 358 13.29 -20.83 24.61
C ASN A 358 13.15 -21.20 26.10
N LEU A 359 11.94 -21.07 26.65
CA LEU A 359 11.66 -21.31 28.06
C LEU A 359 11.86 -22.79 28.45
N SER A 360 11.47 -23.73 27.59
CA SER A 360 11.61 -25.18 27.85
C SER A 360 13.11 -25.59 27.92
N ALA A 361 13.98 -24.94 27.15
CA ALA A 361 15.40 -25.14 27.25
C ALA A 361 15.95 -24.69 28.61
N ARG A 362 15.47 -23.53 29.11
CA ARG A 362 15.85 -23.02 30.44
C ARG A 362 15.41 -23.96 31.56
N GLU A 363 14.18 -24.48 31.46
CA GLU A 363 13.65 -25.44 32.45
C GLU A 363 14.48 -26.73 32.47
N LEU A 364 14.86 -27.25 31.29
CA LEU A 364 15.63 -28.48 31.19
C LEU A 364 17.08 -28.33 31.70
N LEU A 365 17.68 -27.13 31.58
CA LEU A 365 19.00 -26.82 32.13
C LEU A 365 19.04 -26.76 33.66
N ASN A 366 17.92 -26.49 34.29
CA ASN A 366 17.77 -26.42 35.76
C ASN A 366 17.47 -27.79 36.43
N GLN A 367 17.32 -28.86 35.62
CA GLN A 367 17.18 -30.24 36.07
C GLN A 367 18.52 -30.99 36.13
#